data_b64f7a2c07ea4ca65a8c1ca60dbdb9cf
#
_entry.id   b64f7a2c07ea4ca65a8c1ca60dbdb9cf
#
_cell.length_a   1.000
_cell.length_b   1.000
_cell.length_c   1.000
_cell.angle_alpha   90.00
_cell.angle_beta   90.00
_cell.angle_gamma   90.00
#
_symmetry.space_group_name_H-M   'P 1'
#
loop_
_entity.id
_entity.type
_entity.pdbx_description
1 polymer ?
#
loop_
_entity_poly.entity_id
_entity_poly.type
_entity_poly.pdbx_seq_one_letter_code
_entity_poly.pdbx_strand_id
1 'polypeptide(L)'
;MRSVLITGTDTGIGKTRVAGIIARRLSAHGRVQVVKPVESGCGMGRPADAPLAAGNWAESFTPFALPKPMAPLAAAADAGIEFSLIQLVAAVRALPECDWRVLETAGGIAVPIDPCGSDWADFACALKVNHVVCVVDDRLGAINQARLIASYCNAKGIPSAGLWLNAAQAHPEPAIAASNRAGLANCGLPLWGESAFGESGSWQVHSCPFLA
;
A
#
# COMPACT_ATOMS: atom_id res chain seq x y z
N MET A 1 -18.34 0.59 -6.87
CA MET A 1 -17.00 0.06 -6.53
C MET A 1 -16.35 0.95 -5.49
N ARG A 2 -15.85 0.39 -4.40
CA ARG A 2 -15.04 1.07 -3.36
C ARG A 2 -13.57 0.69 -3.53
N SER A 3 -12.66 1.56 -3.12
CA SER A 3 -11.22 1.34 -3.30
C SER A 3 -10.41 1.77 -2.10
N VAL A 4 -9.35 1.03 -1.82
CA VAL A 4 -8.36 1.35 -0.79
C VAL A 4 -6.95 1.23 -1.37
N LEU A 5 -6.14 2.26 -1.19
CA LEU A 5 -4.73 2.27 -1.57
C LEU A 5 -3.86 1.88 -0.36
N ILE A 6 -3.07 0.86 -0.52
CA ILE A 6 -2.06 0.45 0.44
C ILE A 6 -0.73 1.02 0.00
N THR A 7 -0.26 1.99 0.73
CA THR A 7 1.03 2.64 0.54
C THR A 7 1.86 2.54 1.82
N GLY A 8 2.96 3.25 1.90
CA GLY A 8 3.73 3.23 3.14
C GLY A 8 4.93 4.15 3.12
N THR A 9 5.72 4.04 4.17
CA THR A 9 6.89 4.89 4.40
C THR A 9 8.12 4.41 3.64
N ASP A 10 8.16 3.13 3.19
CA ASP A 10 9.34 2.55 2.54
C ASP A 10 8.98 1.29 1.73
N THR A 11 10.01 0.67 1.12
CA THR A 11 9.97 -0.66 0.50
C THR A 11 10.26 -1.73 1.57
N GLY A 12 9.69 -2.94 1.40
CA GLY A 12 9.97 -4.07 2.30
C GLY A 12 9.27 -4.02 3.67
N ILE A 13 8.42 -3.03 3.92
CA ILE A 13 7.74 -2.82 5.21
C ILE A 13 6.44 -3.65 5.38
N GLY A 14 6.15 -4.54 4.44
CA GLY A 14 4.99 -5.45 4.50
C GLY A 14 3.70 -4.92 3.89
N LYS A 15 3.74 -4.00 2.92
CA LYS A 15 2.55 -3.53 2.19
C LYS A 15 1.73 -4.69 1.61
N THR A 16 2.38 -5.62 0.93
CA THR A 16 1.75 -6.82 0.33
C THR A 16 1.02 -7.66 1.37
N ARG A 17 1.61 -7.83 2.56
CA ARG A 17 0.96 -8.51 3.68
C ARG A 17 -0.29 -7.78 4.16
N VAL A 18 -0.19 -6.47 4.37
CA VAL A 18 -1.33 -5.65 4.80
C VAL A 18 -2.42 -5.63 3.73
N ALA A 19 -2.05 -5.55 2.44
CA ALA A 19 -2.99 -5.69 1.32
C ALA A 19 -3.74 -7.03 1.38
N GLY A 20 -3.04 -8.14 1.66
CA GLY A 20 -3.63 -9.47 1.82
C GLY A 20 -4.59 -9.57 3.02
N ILE A 21 -4.22 -9.01 4.17
CA ILE A 21 -5.11 -8.95 5.35
C ILE A 21 -6.41 -8.22 5.01
N ILE A 22 -6.29 -7.05 4.37
CA ILE A 22 -7.43 -6.23 3.98
C ILE A 22 -8.28 -6.93 2.90
N ALA A 23 -7.66 -7.50 1.87
CA ALA A 23 -8.37 -8.24 0.81
C ALA A 23 -9.16 -9.42 1.39
N ARG A 24 -8.55 -10.23 2.24
CA ARG A 24 -9.21 -11.33 2.94
C ARG A 24 -10.41 -10.84 3.78
N ARG A 25 -10.27 -9.73 4.50
CA ARG A 25 -11.37 -9.19 5.30
C ARG A 25 -12.53 -8.70 4.42
N LEU A 26 -12.20 -8.00 3.34
CA LEU A 26 -13.20 -7.45 2.41
C LEU A 26 -13.91 -8.54 1.58
N SER A 27 -13.29 -9.71 1.37
CA SER A 27 -13.91 -10.81 0.61
C SER A 27 -15.17 -11.37 1.24
N ALA A 28 -15.38 -11.14 2.54
CA ALA A 28 -16.65 -11.44 3.21
C ALA A 28 -17.80 -10.49 2.80
N HIS A 29 -17.49 -9.37 2.14
CA HIS A 29 -18.43 -8.32 1.80
C HIS A 29 -18.60 -8.08 0.29
N GLY A 30 -18.09 -8.98 -0.55
CA GLY A 30 -18.23 -8.91 -2.01
C GLY A 30 -16.99 -9.33 -2.78
N ARG A 31 -17.01 -9.14 -4.09
CA ARG A 31 -15.87 -9.45 -4.97
C ARG A 31 -14.74 -8.47 -4.77
N VAL A 32 -13.55 -8.98 -4.51
CA VAL A 32 -12.34 -8.19 -4.26
C VAL A 32 -11.34 -8.39 -5.39
N GLN A 33 -10.70 -7.30 -5.79
CA GLN A 33 -9.51 -7.33 -6.66
C GLN A 33 -8.33 -6.74 -5.90
N VAL A 34 -7.18 -7.40 -5.96
CA VAL A 34 -5.89 -6.85 -5.56
C VAL A 34 -5.14 -6.40 -6.80
N VAL A 35 -4.78 -5.14 -6.83
CA VAL A 35 -4.11 -4.54 -7.99
C VAL A 35 -2.80 -3.89 -7.56
N LYS A 36 -1.70 -4.28 -8.19
CA LYS A 36 -0.44 -3.57 -8.11
C LYS A 36 -0.19 -2.89 -9.45
N PRO A 37 -0.52 -1.59 -9.59
CA PRO A 37 -0.49 -0.91 -10.89
C PRO A 37 0.86 -1.01 -11.59
N VAL A 38 1.95 -0.91 -10.81
CA VAL A 38 3.32 -1.14 -11.26
C VAL A 38 4.01 -2.07 -10.27
N GLU A 39 4.65 -3.11 -10.75
CA GLU A 39 5.52 -3.97 -9.96
C GLU A 39 6.88 -4.07 -10.65
N SER A 40 7.95 -3.74 -9.94
CA SER A 40 9.34 -3.87 -10.39
C SER A 40 10.00 -5.09 -9.74
N GLY A 41 11.01 -5.65 -10.41
CA GLY A 41 11.66 -6.89 -9.96
C GLY A 41 10.91 -8.16 -10.34
N CYS A 42 10.03 -8.08 -11.35
CA CYS A 42 9.29 -9.23 -11.85
C CYS A 42 10.19 -10.16 -12.67
N GLY A 43 10.82 -11.13 -12.04
CA GLY A 43 11.64 -12.12 -12.72
C GLY A 43 10.85 -12.82 -13.85
N MET A 44 11.41 -12.85 -15.06
CA MET A 44 10.73 -13.39 -16.26
C MET A 44 9.32 -12.81 -16.51
N GLY A 45 9.07 -11.56 -16.12
CA GLY A 45 7.79 -10.87 -16.33
C GLY A 45 6.65 -11.40 -15.44
N ARG A 46 6.95 -12.14 -14.39
CA ARG A 46 5.94 -12.69 -13.46
C ARG A 46 5.81 -11.83 -12.21
N PRO A 47 4.73 -11.08 -12.05
CA PRO A 47 4.44 -10.35 -10.82
C PRO A 47 4.20 -11.32 -9.66
N ALA A 48 4.61 -10.95 -8.46
CA ALA A 48 4.49 -11.79 -7.28
C ALA A 48 3.60 -11.15 -6.19
N ASP A 49 3.65 -9.85 -6.03
CA ASP A 49 3.01 -9.16 -4.90
C ASP A 49 1.49 -9.20 -4.97
N ALA A 50 0.89 -8.84 -6.13
CA ALA A 50 -0.56 -8.85 -6.26
C ALA A 50 -1.15 -10.26 -6.11
N PRO A 51 -0.63 -11.34 -6.74
CA PRO A 51 -1.05 -12.71 -6.48
C PRO A 51 -0.87 -13.15 -5.03
N LEU A 52 0.26 -12.79 -4.41
CA LEU A 52 0.54 -13.12 -3.01
C LEU A 52 -0.49 -12.48 -2.06
N ALA A 53 -0.78 -11.20 -2.25
CA ALA A 53 -1.77 -10.50 -1.45
C ALA A 53 -3.21 -10.97 -1.72
N ALA A 54 -3.53 -11.33 -2.96
CA ALA A 54 -4.85 -11.86 -3.31
C ALA A 54 -5.13 -13.22 -2.68
N GLY A 55 -4.12 -14.10 -2.64
CA GLY A 55 -4.28 -15.46 -2.14
C GLY A 55 -5.46 -16.17 -2.81
N ASN A 56 -6.31 -16.81 -2.00
CA ASN A 56 -7.55 -17.45 -2.46
C ASN A 56 -8.79 -16.56 -2.28
N TRP A 57 -8.60 -15.27 -1.94
CA TRP A 57 -9.68 -14.37 -1.51
C TRP A 57 -10.08 -13.34 -2.55
N ALA A 58 -9.22 -13.11 -3.56
CA ALA A 58 -9.39 -12.05 -4.52
C ALA A 58 -8.79 -12.42 -5.88
N GLU A 59 -9.24 -11.73 -6.93
CA GLU A 59 -8.53 -11.71 -8.22
C GLU A 59 -7.32 -10.77 -8.13
N SER A 60 -6.26 -11.05 -8.89
CA SER A 60 -5.05 -10.23 -8.90
C SER A 60 -4.73 -9.68 -10.26
N PHE A 61 -4.23 -8.42 -10.31
CA PHE A 61 -3.85 -7.73 -11.53
C PHE A 61 -2.57 -6.92 -11.34
N THR A 62 -1.67 -6.99 -12.31
CA THR A 62 -0.46 -6.15 -12.37
C THR A 62 -0.31 -5.60 -13.79
N PRO A 63 -0.93 -4.44 -14.08
CA PRO A 63 -0.90 -3.84 -15.42
C PRO A 63 0.51 -3.62 -15.99
N PHE A 64 1.46 -3.21 -15.15
CA PHE A 64 2.84 -2.97 -15.56
C PHE A 64 3.81 -3.79 -14.72
N ALA A 65 4.29 -4.91 -15.27
CA ALA A 65 5.29 -5.77 -14.65
C ALA A 65 6.67 -5.46 -15.26
N LEU A 66 7.60 -4.97 -14.45
CA LEU A 66 8.93 -4.51 -14.87
C LEU A 66 10.02 -5.47 -14.38
N PRO A 67 10.99 -5.86 -15.22
CA PRO A 67 11.95 -6.93 -14.89
C PRO A 67 12.89 -6.60 -13.74
N LYS A 68 13.43 -5.37 -13.68
CA LYS A 68 14.47 -4.99 -12.72
C LYS A 68 13.90 -4.42 -11.42
N PRO A 69 14.50 -4.75 -10.25
CA PRO A 69 14.06 -4.25 -8.94
C PRO A 69 14.57 -2.83 -8.68
N MET A 70 13.95 -1.86 -9.34
CA MET A 70 14.26 -0.44 -9.23
C MET A 70 13.00 0.36 -8.93
N ALA A 71 13.15 1.67 -8.64
CA ALA A 71 12.01 2.57 -8.55
C ALA A 71 11.19 2.54 -9.87
N PRO A 72 9.86 2.67 -9.83
CA PRO A 72 8.97 2.49 -10.99
C PRO A 72 9.44 3.22 -12.25
N LEU A 73 9.76 4.50 -12.13
CA LEU A 73 10.22 5.32 -13.24
C LEU A 73 11.53 4.82 -13.85
N ALA A 74 12.51 4.47 -13.01
CA ALA A 74 13.80 3.95 -13.46
C ALA A 74 13.66 2.55 -14.09
N ALA A 75 12.82 1.68 -13.51
CA ALA A 75 12.55 0.35 -14.05
C ALA A 75 11.84 0.41 -15.42
N ALA A 76 10.93 1.36 -15.59
CA ALA A 76 10.23 1.59 -16.84
C ALA A 76 11.19 2.08 -17.93
N ALA A 77 12.01 3.08 -17.62
CA ALA A 77 13.02 3.60 -18.56
C ALA A 77 14.01 2.51 -19.00
N ASP A 78 14.47 1.65 -18.06
CA ASP A 78 15.35 0.52 -18.38
C ASP A 78 14.68 -0.53 -19.29
N ALA A 79 13.38 -0.73 -19.12
CA ALA A 79 12.59 -1.64 -19.95
C ALA A 79 12.13 -1.03 -21.28
N GLY A 80 12.44 0.23 -21.57
CA GLY A 80 11.95 0.96 -22.74
C GLY A 80 10.43 1.19 -22.71
N ILE A 81 9.84 1.24 -21.53
CA ILE A 81 8.42 1.47 -21.30
C ILE A 81 8.25 2.87 -20.73
N GLU A 82 7.33 3.62 -21.28
CA GLU A 82 6.88 4.89 -20.71
C GLU A 82 5.44 4.76 -20.25
N PHE A 83 5.15 5.27 -19.06
CA PHE A 83 3.79 5.45 -18.60
C PHE A 83 3.67 6.78 -17.83
N SER A 84 2.49 7.34 -17.88
CA SER A 84 2.11 8.55 -17.15
C SER A 84 1.07 8.21 -16.08
N LEU A 85 0.85 9.14 -15.15
CA LEU A 85 -0.25 9.07 -14.20
C LEU A 85 -1.59 8.73 -14.88
N ILE A 86 -1.87 9.37 -16.02
CA ILE A 86 -3.13 9.15 -16.77
C ILE A 86 -3.22 7.71 -17.27
N GLN A 87 -2.15 7.15 -17.81
CA GLN A 87 -2.12 5.77 -18.30
C GLN A 87 -2.27 4.75 -17.16
N LEU A 88 -1.64 4.99 -16.00
CA LEU A 88 -1.80 4.14 -14.82
C LEU A 88 -3.25 4.15 -14.33
N VAL A 89 -3.87 5.32 -14.24
CA VAL A 89 -5.28 5.48 -13.86
C VAL A 89 -6.20 4.79 -14.86
N ALA A 90 -5.95 4.96 -16.18
CA ALA A 90 -6.72 4.33 -17.24
C ALA A 90 -6.61 2.80 -17.19
N ALA A 91 -5.41 2.25 -17.00
CA ALA A 91 -5.19 0.81 -16.89
C ALA A 91 -5.96 0.20 -15.70
N VAL A 92 -5.97 0.87 -14.56
CA VAL A 92 -6.74 0.41 -13.39
C VAL A 92 -8.25 0.53 -13.62
N ARG A 93 -8.72 1.58 -14.29
CA ARG A 93 -10.15 1.75 -14.61
C ARG A 93 -10.66 0.75 -15.64
N ALA A 94 -9.81 0.28 -16.53
CA ALA A 94 -10.15 -0.72 -17.54
C ALA A 94 -10.31 -2.16 -16.99
N LEU A 95 -9.90 -2.41 -15.74
CA LEU A 95 -10.08 -3.71 -15.09
C LEU A 95 -11.56 -4.04 -14.89
N PRO A 96 -11.93 -5.34 -14.83
CA PRO A 96 -13.31 -5.77 -14.60
C PRO A 96 -13.94 -5.14 -13.35
N GLU A 97 -15.26 -5.05 -13.33
CA GLU A 97 -16.00 -4.53 -12.17
C GLU A 97 -15.85 -5.45 -10.96
N CYS A 98 -15.79 -4.83 -9.76
CA CYS A 98 -15.75 -5.52 -8.48
C CYS A 98 -16.43 -4.65 -7.41
N ASP A 99 -16.65 -5.21 -6.22
CA ASP A 99 -17.21 -4.45 -5.10
C ASP A 99 -16.12 -3.64 -4.40
N TRP A 100 -14.92 -4.26 -4.26
CA TRP A 100 -13.75 -3.66 -3.64
C TRP A 100 -12.48 -3.82 -4.48
N ARG A 101 -11.70 -2.75 -4.55
CA ARG A 101 -10.37 -2.76 -5.16
C ARG A 101 -9.30 -2.36 -4.16
N VAL A 102 -8.43 -3.30 -3.81
CA VAL A 102 -7.25 -3.10 -2.97
C VAL A 102 -6.08 -2.82 -3.90
N LEU A 103 -5.54 -1.61 -3.82
CA LEU A 103 -4.44 -1.14 -4.67
C LEU A 103 -3.15 -1.11 -3.83
N GLU A 104 -2.04 -1.65 -4.32
CA GLU A 104 -0.75 -1.60 -3.64
C GLU A 104 0.26 -0.77 -4.42
N THR A 105 0.93 0.17 -3.76
CA THR A 105 1.97 0.99 -4.38
C THR A 105 3.32 0.26 -4.49
N ALA A 106 4.09 0.59 -5.51
CA ALA A 106 5.51 0.25 -5.56
C ALA A 106 6.32 1.31 -4.81
N GLY A 107 6.94 0.92 -3.70
CA GLY A 107 7.64 1.86 -2.81
C GLY A 107 6.70 2.70 -1.92
N GLY A 108 7.21 3.81 -1.41
CA GLY A 108 6.48 4.74 -0.54
C GLY A 108 5.58 5.70 -1.31
N ILE A 109 4.71 6.44 -0.58
CA ILE A 109 3.67 7.30 -1.16
C ILE A 109 4.23 8.41 -2.09
N ALA A 110 5.39 8.95 -1.78
CA ALA A 110 6.02 10.05 -2.53
C ALA A 110 7.00 9.58 -3.62
N VAL A 111 7.00 8.27 -3.94
CA VAL A 111 7.84 7.75 -5.04
C VAL A 111 7.29 8.23 -6.38
N PRO A 112 8.13 8.91 -7.21
CA PRO A 112 7.71 9.35 -8.54
C PRO A 112 7.30 8.17 -9.43
N ILE A 113 6.21 8.34 -10.15
CA ILE A 113 5.64 7.33 -11.05
C ILE A 113 5.68 7.75 -12.52
N ASP A 114 5.95 9.02 -12.80
CA ASP A 114 6.10 9.51 -14.16
C ASP A 114 7.16 10.62 -14.27
N PRO A 115 7.60 10.99 -15.50
CA PRO A 115 8.60 12.03 -15.70
C PRO A 115 8.17 13.44 -15.28
N CYS A 116 6.86 13.67 -15.08
CA CYS A 116 6.33 14.94 -14.61
C CYS A 116 6.44 15.08 -13.07
N GLY A 117 6.90 14.02 -12.38
CA GLY A 117 7.04 14.00 -10.94
C GLY A 117 5.76 13.67 -10.19
N SER A 118 4.70 13.20 -10.87
CA SER A 118 3.52 12.66 -10.22
C SER A 118 3.90 11.46 -9.36
N ASP A 119 3.24 11.31 -8.22
CA ASP A 119 3.51 10.24 -7.26
C ASP A 119 2.25 9.42 -6.92
N TRP A 120 2.35 8.52 -5.95
CA TRP A 120 1.22 7.68 -5.56
C TRP A 120 0.12 8.45 -4.83
N ALA A 121 0.40 9.61 -4.23
CA ALA A 121 -0.64 10.49 -3.68
C ALA A 121 -1.44 11.15 -4.81
N ASP A 122 -0.76 11.60 -5.88
CA ASP A 122 -1.42 12.12 -7.07
C ASP A 122 -2.26 11.03 -7.76
N PHE A 123 -1.76 9.79 -7.80
CA PHE A 123 -2.52 8.64 -8.29
C PHE A 123 -3.78 8.38 -7.46
N ALA A 124 -3.68 8.43 -6.12
CA ALA A 124 -4.84 8.26 -5.23
C ALA A 124 -5.91 9.33 -5.50
N CYS A 125 -5.50 10.58 -5.66
CA CYS A 125 -6.40 11.70 -5.98
C CYS A 125 -7.03 11.55 -7.37
N ALA A 126 -6.25 11.24 -8.41
CA ALA A 126 -6.72 11.10 -9.79
C ALA A 126 -7.67 9.91 -9.97
N LEU A 127 -7.42 8.81 -9.27
CA LEU A 127 -8.30 7.63 -9.26
C LEU A 127 -9.53 7.83 -8.36
N LYS A 128 -9.53 8.84 -7.47
CA LYS A 128 -10.53 9.11 -6.44
C LYS A 128 -10.67 7.93 -5.46
N VAL A 129 -9.53 7.47 -4.95
CA VAL A 129 -9.49 6.37 -3.98
C VAL A 129 -10.27 6.75 -2.71
N ASN A 130 -11.09 5.84 -2.20
CA ASN A 130 -11.92 6.12 -1.02
C ASN A 130 -11.09 6.21 0.27
N HIS A 131 -10.09 5.33 0.42
CA HIS A 131 -9.28 5.25 1.62
C HIS A 131 -7.80 5.00 1.28
N VAL A 132 -6.88 5.55 2.08
CA VAL A 132 -5.44 5.32 1.95
C VAL A 132 -4.91 4.76 3.26
N VAL A 133 -4.33 3.57 3.21
CA VAL A 133 -3.65 2.91 4.34
C VAL A 133 -2.16 3.15 4.20
N CYS A 134 -1.58 3.86 5.15
CA CYS A 134 -0.15 4.13 5.23
C CYS A 134 0.53 3.11 6.15
N VAL A 135 1.17 2.12 5.57
CA VAL A 135 1.93 1.11 6.32
C VAL A 135 3.21 1.73 6.87
N VAL A 136 3.45 1.50 8.14
CA VAL A 136 4.66 1.92 8.87
C VAL A 136 5.28 0.67 9.48
N ASP A 137 6.59 0.49 9.27
CA ASP A 137 7.31 -0.63 9.88
C ASP A 137 7.49 -0.39 11.39
N ASP A 138 7.14 -1.40 12.19
CA ASP A 138 7.24 -1.34 13.65
C ASP A 138 8.69 -1.52 14.10
N ARG A 139 9.48 -0.46 13.98
CA ARG A 139 10.90 -0.38 14.35
C ARG A 139 11.26 0.97 14.92
N LEU A 140 12.48 1.12 15.41
CA LEU A 140 13.00 2.44 15.81
C LEU A 140 12.94 3.41 14.61
N GLY A 141 12.39 4.60 14.84
CA GLY A 141 12.11 5.61 13.80
C GLY A 141 10.69 5.60 13.24
N ALA A 142 9.85 4.62 13.59
CA ALA A 142 8.45 4.53 13.13
C ALA A 142 7.66 5.82 13.37
N ILE A 143 7.79 6.44 14.54
CA ILE A 143 7.09 7.69 14.89
C ILE A 143 7.46 8.83 13.95
N ASN A 144 8.74 9.00 13.64
CA ASN A 144 9.20 10.02 12.69
C ASN A 144 8.59 9.78 11.30
N GLN A 145 8.69 8.55 10.80
CA GLN A 145 8.15 8.18 9.49
C GLN A 145 6.63 8.35 9.43
N ALA A 146 5.89 7.99 10.49
CA ALA A 146 4.45 8.18 10.57
C ALA A 146 4.06 9.65 10.52
N ARG A 147 4.79 10.54 11.21
CA ARG A 147 4.55 11.99 11.18
C ARG A 147 4.81 12.58 9.79
N LEU A 148 5.90 12.16 9.13
CA LEU A 148 6.24 12.64 7.79
C LEU A 148 5.18 12.21 6.76
N ILE A 149 4.75 10.94 6.76
CA ILE A 149 3.73 10.47 5.83
C ILE A 149 2.36 11.12 6.12
N ALA A 150 2.02 11.35 7.40
CA ALA A 150 0.79 12.05 7.77
C ALA A 150 0.79 13.50 7.25
N SER A 151 1.89 14.21 7.44
CA SER A 151 2.05 15.57 6.91
C SER A 151 1.96 15.59 5.39
N TYR A 152 2.53 14.60 4.72
CA TYR A 152 2.46 14.47 3.26
C TYR A 152 1.04 14.21 2.76
N CYS A 153 0.32 13.28 3.37
CA CYS A 153 -1.08 13.00 3.04
C CYS A 153 -1.96 14.25 3.20
N ASN A 154 -1.76 14.98 4.29
CA ASN A 154 -2.50 16.23 4.55
C ASN A 154 -2.18 17.30 3.50
N ALA A 155 -0.91 17.49 3.15
CA ALA A 155 -0.48 18.45 2.14
C ALA A 155 -1.03 18.11 0.72
N LYS A 156 -1.16 16.84 0.40
CA LYS A 156 -1.76 16.35 -0.86
C LYS A 156 -3.30 16.33 -0.83
N GLY A 157 -3.93 16.67 0.30
CA GLY A 157 -5.38 16.74 0.43
C GLY A 157 -6.07 15.36 0.35
N ILE A 158 -5.44 14.31 0.83
CA ILE A 158 -6.04 12.97 0.86
C ILE A 158 -7.15 12.94 1.93
N PRO A 159 -8.42 12.73 1.55
CA PRO A 159 -9.56 12.98 2.45
C PRO A 159 -9.74 11.91 3.53
N SER A 160 -9.23 10.70 3.30
CA SER A 160 -9.34 9.57 4.24
C SER A 160 -8.05 8.77 4.22
N ALA A 161 -7.19 9.01 5.20
CA ALA A 161 -5.95 8.27 5.40
C ALA A 161 -5.82 7.78 6.84
N GLY A 162 -5.17 6.64 7.03
CA GLY A 162 -4.86 6.09 8.34
C GLY A 162 -3.59 5.25 8.33
N LEU A 163 -3.02 5.05 9.51
CA LEU A 163 -1.79 4.29 9.71
C LEU A 163 -2.09 2.81 9.92
N TRP A 164 -1.19 1.96 9.45
CA TRP A 164 -1.12 0.54 9.78
C TRP A 164 0.29 0.21 10.28
N LEU A 165 0.42 -0.15 11.54
CA LEU A 165 1.70 -0.54 12.13
C LEU A 165 1.96 -2.01 11.83
N ASN A 166 2.98 -2.31 11.04
CA ASN A 166 3.32 -3.68 10.66
C ASN A 166 4.72 -4.05 11.14
N ALA A 167 4.84 -5.13 11.90
CA ALA A 167 6.14 -5.70 12.23
C ALA A 167 6.65 -6.52 11.03
N ALA A 168 7.52 -5.92 10.21
CA ALA A 168 8.16 -6.60 9.08
C ALA A 168 9.24 -7.58 9.53
N GLN A 169 9.77 -7.43 10.73
CA GLN A 169 10.77 -8.29 11.38
C GLN A 169 10.37 -8.61 12.81
N ALA A 170 10.96 -9.65 13.38
CA ALA A 170 10.79 -9.93 14.80
C ALA A 170 11.38 -8.78 15.64
N HIS A 171 10.59 -8.28 16.59
CA HIS A 171 11.09 -7.27 17.53
C HIS A 171 12.03 -7.88 18.54
N PRO A 172 13.28 -7.43 18.61
CA PRO A 172 14.20 -7.88 19.66
C PRO A 172 13.78 -7.37 21.06
N GLU A 173 13.06 -6.22 21.10
CA GLU A 173 12.67 -5.56 22.35
C GLU A 173 11.19 -5.15 22.35
N PRO A 174 10.35 -5.73 23.23
CA PRO A 174 8.93 -5.38 23.33
C PRO A 174 8.66 -3.90 23.67
N ALA A 175 9.61 -3.25 24.37
CA ALA A 175 9.50 -1.84 24.71
C ALA A 175 9.45 -0.91 23.50
N ILE A 176 10.10 -1.26 22.38
CA ILE A 176 10.06 -0.48 21.14
C ILE A 176 8.64 -0.49 20.57
N ALA A 177 8.01 -1.67 20.48
CA ALA A 177 6.66 -1.80 19.97
C ALA A 177 5.64 -1.00 20.83
N ALA A 178 5.76 -1.06 22.15
CA ALA A 178 4.91 -0.29 23.05
C ALA A 178 5.11 1.22 22.87
N SER A 179 6.34 1.67 22.75
CA SER A 179 6.68 3.07 22.50
C SER A 179 6.14 3.56 21.14
N ASN A 180 6.26 2.76 20.09
CA ASN A 180 5.75 3.10 18.76
C ASN A 180 4.22 3.25 18.81
N ARG A 181 3.48 2.29 19.38
CA ARG A 181 2.01 2.40 19.53
C ARG A 181 1.58 3.69 20.24
N ALA A 182 2.23 3.99 21.37
CA ALA A 182 1.94 5.21 22.11
C ALA A 182 2.24 6.48 21.30
N GLY A 183 3.37 6.49 20.58
CA GLY A 183 3.80 7.60 19.73
C GLY A 183 2.92 7.83 18.51
N LEU A 184 2.39 6.76 17.91
CA LEU A 184 1.53 6.85 16.73
C LEU A 184 0.16 7.46 17.03
N ALA A 185 -0.32 7.40 18.27
CA ALA A 185 -1.59 8.00 18.67
C ALA A 185 -1.68 9.52 18.38
N ASN A 186 -0.55 10.20 18.25
CA ASN A 186 -0.44 11.64 18.03
C ASN A 186 0.30 12.01 16.73
N CYS A 187 0.28 11.13 15.72
CA CYS A 187 1.01 11.36 14.46
C CYS A 187 0.23 12.13 13.39
N GLY A 188 -0.98 12.58 13.66
CA GLY A 188 -1.79 13.35 12.71
C GLY A 188 -2.67 12.49 11.78
N LEU A 189 -2.56 11.16 11.83
CA LEU A 189 -3.49 10.21 11.21
C LEU A 189 -3.90 9.16 12.24
N PRO A 190 -5.14 8.64 12.18
CA PRO A 190 -5.60 7.57 13.07
C PRO A 190 -4.84 6.25 12.79
N LEU A 191 -4.59 5.47 13.84
CA LEU A 191 -4.12 4.10 13.71
C LEU A 191 -5.33 3.20 13.38
N TRP A 192 -5.36 2.65 12.16
CA TRP A 192 -6.47 1.79 11.70
C TRP A 192 -6.22 0.31 11.96
N GLY A 193 -4.99 -0.09 12.09
CA GLY A 193 -4.68 -1.47 12.41
C GLY A 193 -3.20 -1.71 12.70
N GLU A 194 -2.94 -2.91 13.16
CA GLU A 194 -1.59 -3.39 13.41
C GLU A 194 -1.47 -4.89 13.10
N SER A 195 -0.25 -5.33 12.77
CA SER A 195 0.05 -6.74 12.52
C SER A 195 1.40 -7.12 13.10
N ALA A 196 1.43 -8.21 13.85
CA ALA A 196 2.63 -8.79 14.43
C ALA A 196 3.47 -9.52 13.38
N PHE A 197 4.75 -9.76 13.66
CA PHE A 197 5.65 -10.50 12.76
C PHE A 197 5.22 -11.95 12.57
N GLY A 198 5.55 -12.52 11.39
CA GLY A 198 5.34 -13.93 11.02
C GLY A 198 4.06 -14.17 10.22
N GLU A 199 4.01 -15.30 9.51
CA GLU A 199 2.87 -15.69 8.67
C GLU A 199 1.59 -15.91 9.48
N SER A 200 1.72 -16.46 10.69
CA SER A 200 0.64 -16.66 11.67
C SER A 200 0.48 -15.47 12.61
N GLY A 201 1.22 -14.37 12.37
CA GLY A 201 1.19 -13.19 13.21
C GLY A 201 -0.22 -12.63 13.32
N SER A 202 -0.65 -12.39 14.55
CA SER A 202 -1.93 -11.77 14.83
C SER A 202 -2.01 -10.36 14.23
N TRP A 203 -3.19 -9.96 13.85
CA TRP A 203 -3.47 -8.60 13.43
C TRP A 203 -4.73 -8.10 14.11
N GLN A 204 -4.79 -6.80 14.32
CA GLN A 204 -5.93 -6.13 14.95
C GLN A 204 -6.35 -4.95 14.09
N VAL A 205 -7.65 -4.76 13.99
CA VAL A 205 -8.26 -3.57 13.38
C VAL A 205 -8.79 -2.70 14.51
N HIS A 206 -8.48 -1.42 14.44
CA HIS A 206 -8.94 -0.43 15.43
C HIS A 206 -10.14 0.34 14.85
N SER A 207 -9.97 1.64 14.60
CA SER A 207 -11.03 2.50 14.06
C SER A 207 -11.03 2.60 12.53
N CYS A 208 -10.85 1.48 11.82
CA CYS A 208 -10.77 1.47 10.37
C CYS A 208 -12.17 1.63 9.74
N PRO A 209 -12.45 2.68 8.95
CA PRO A 209 -13.80 3.03 8.52
C PRO A 209 -14.41 2.06 7.48
N PHE A 210 -13.61 1.17 6.91
CA PHE A 210 -14.06 0.23 5.88
C PHE A 210 -13.88 -1.26 6.26
N LEU A 211 -13.39 -1.55 7.48
CA LEU A 211 -13.21 -2.91 8.02
C LEU A 211 -14.05 -3.17 9.27
N ALA A 212 -14.96 -2.27 9.58
CA ALA A 212 -15.86 -2.40 10.73
C ALA A 212 -16.90 -3.51 10.55
#